data_0fafc597b2499cd14c54d9f0f19707f9
#
_entry.id   0fafc597b2499cd14c54d9f0f19707f9
#
_cell.length_a   1.000
_cell.length_b   1.000
_cell.length_c   1.000
_cell.angle_alpha   90.00
_cell.angle_beta   90.00
_cell.angle_gamma   90.00
#
_symmetry.space_group_name_H-M   'P 1'
#
loop_
_entity.id
_entity.type
_entity.pdbx_description
1 polymer ?
#
loop_
_entity_poly.entity_id
_entity_poly.type
_entity_poly.pdbx_seq_one_letter_code
_entity_poly.pdbx_strand_id
1 'polypeptide(L)'
;RDLVRSRGLGDVYKRQGMGGGTGTGAAPVVAKLAKDMGILTVGVVTKPFRFEAKTRMMNAIGGISKIKENVDTLIVIPNDKLLEIVDRRTTMPEALKKADEVLQQAVQGITDLINLPALINLDFADVQTVMTDKGIAHIGIGEAKGDDKALEAVQQAVSSPLLETTIKGATHVIINISGDISLMDANDAASYVQELSLIHI
;
A
#
# COMPACT_ATOMS: atom_id res chain seq x y z
N ARG A 1 17.76 -0.32 3.79
CA ARG A 1 18.39 1.00 3.89
C ARG A 1 17.48 2.01 3.25
N ASP A 2 16.52 2.57 3.98
CA ASP A 2 16.10 3.95 3.73
C ASP A 2 14.99 4.26 4.72
N LEU A 3 15.43 4.87 5.84
CA LEU A 3 14.55 5.61 6.72
C LEU A 3 14.33 6.96 6.05
N VAL A 4 13.18 7.15 5.42
CA VAL A 4 12.77 8.50 5.01
C VAL A 4 12.26 9.20 6.28
N ARG A 5 13.06 10.11 6.82
CA ARG A 5 12.62 11.06 7.83
C ARG A 5 11.96 12.24 7.12
N SER A 6 10.67 12.42 7.27
CA SER A 6 10.07 13.72 6.99
C SER A 6 10.40 14.68 8.15
N ARG A 7 10.88 15.89 7.81
CA ARG A 7 11.21 16.91 8.80
C ARG A 7 9.92 17.62 9.23
N GLY A 8 9.49 17.36 10.46
CA GLY A 8 8.54 18.23 11.15
C GLY A 8 7.28 17.59 11.68
N LEU A 9 6.76 16.54 11.07
CA LEU A 9 5.68 15.71 11.58
C LEU A 9 6.16 14.28 11.41
N GLY A 10 6.46 13.61 12.54
CA GLY A 10 7.26 12.40 12.51
C GLY A 10 6.55 11.17 11.97
N ASP A 11 6.50 11.02 10.66
CA ASP A 11 6.01 9.81 10.02
C ASP A 11 7.15 8.83 9.76
N VAL A 12 6.95 7.58 10.14
CA VAL A 12 7.90 6.51 9.80
C VAL A 12 7.22 5.54 8.84
N TYR A 13 7.66 5.58 7.58
CA TYR A 13 7.30 4.60 6.57
C TYR A 13 8.38 3.53 6.52
N LYS A 14 8.01 2.27 6.67
CA LYS A 14 8.94 1.17 6.49
C LYS A 14 8.42 0.17 5.48
N ARG A 15 9.10 0.12 4.33
CA ARG A 15 8.91 -0.94 3.33
C ARG A 15 9.88 -2.08 3.60
N GLN A 16 9.41 -3.32 3.59
CA GLN A 16 10.26 -4.46 3.86
C GLN A 16 9.76 -5.76 3.22
N GLY A 17 10.66 -6.47 2.53
CA GLY A 17 10.44 -7.87 2.20
C GLY A 17 10.53 -8.74 3.45
N MET A 18 9.46 -9.43 3.79
CA MET A 18 9.43 -10.35 4.95
C MET A 18 9.98 -11.73 4.60
N GLY A 19 10.49 -12.44 5.60
CA GLY A 19 11.06 -13.78 5.46
C GLY A 19 12.59 -13.84 5.55
N GLY A 20 13.28 -12.71 5.38
CA GLY A 20 14.70 -12.57 5.66
C GLY A 20 14.99 -12.26 7.13
N GLY A 21 16.24 -12.33 7.56
CA GLY A 21 16.63 -12.09 8.95
C GLY A 21 16.41 -10.65 9.42
N THR A 22 16.96 -9.68 8.70
CA THR A 22 16.97 -8.26 9.11
C THR A 22 15.56 -7.65 9.08
N GLY A 23 14.81 -7.83 7.99
CA GLY A 23 13.48 -7.26 7.85
C GLY A 23 12.49 -7.83 8.85
N THR A 24 12.47 -9.14 8.99
CA THR A 24 11.57 -9.86 9.89
C THR A 24 11.84 -9.57 11.36
N GLY A 25 13.12 -9.40 11.73
CA GLY A 25 13.52 -9.16 13.12
C GLY A 25 13.51 -7.69 13.54
N ALA A 26 14.06 -6.80 12.71
CA ALA A 26 14.24 -5.39 13.09
C ALA A 26 12.99 -4.53 12.84
N ALA A 27 12.16 -4.86 11.83
CA ALA A 27 11.00 -4.04 11.48
C ALA A 27 9.99 -3.88 12.63
N PRO A 28 9.59 -4.94 13.35
CA PRO A 28 8.67 -4.80 14.49
C PRO A 28 9.24 -3.92 15.62
N VAL A 29 10.55 -3.99 15.86
CA VAL A 29 11.22 -3.18 16.91
C VAL A 29 11.19 -1.71 16.54
N VAL A 30 11.54 -1.37 15.30
CA VAL A 30 11.49 0.02 14.82
C VAL A 30 10.05 0.55 14.84
N ALA A 31 9.09 -0.25 14.40
CA ALA A 31 7.68 0.12 14.42
C ALA A 31 7.19 0.39 15.85
N LYS A 32 7.55 -0.47 16.80
CA LYS A 32 7.21 -0.26 18.21
C LYS A 32 7.78 1.05 18.76
N LEU A 33 9.05 1.32 18.50
CA LEU A 33 9.68 2.57 18.95
C LEU A 33 8.97 3.80 18.37
N ALA A 34 8.59 3.77 17.08
CA ALA A 34 7.86 4.86 16.45
C ALA A 34 6.47 5.04 17.08
N LYS A 35 5.73 3.95 17.29
CA LYS A 35 4.40 3.99 17.93
C LYS A 35 4.49 4.46 19.38
N ASP A 36 5.47 4.01 20.14
CA ASP A 36 5.72 4.45 21.53
C ASP A 36 6.05 5.96 21.62
N MET A 37 6.57 6.54 20.53
CA MET A 37 6.80 7.99 20.40
C MET A 37 5.56 8.78 19.93
N GLY A 38 4.42 8.13 19.75
CA GLY A 38 3.20 8.75 19.25
C GLY A 38 3.23 9.13 17.77
N ILE A 39 4.09 8.48 16.98
CA ILE A 39 4.24 8.74 15.55
C ILE A 39 3.31 7.79 14.79
N LEU A 40 2.49 8.34 13.86
CA LEU A 40 1.70 7.51 12.95
C LEU A 40 2.61 6.53 12.20
N THR A 41 2.37 5.24 12.39
CA THR A 41 3.24 4.19 11.88
C THR A 41 2.49 3.30 10.89
N VAL A 42 2.84 3.42 9.62
CA VAL A 42 2.29 2.60 8.54
C VAL A 42 3.34 1.60 8.07
N GLY A 43 3.01 0.31 8.14
CA GLY A 43 3.86 -0.77 7.66
C GLY A 43 3.44 -1.20 6.25
N VAL A 44 4.40 -1.26 5.32
CA VAL A 44 4.19 -1.85 3.99
C VAL A 44 5.16 -3.01 3.84
N VAL A 45 4.64 -4.21 3.72
CA VAL A 45 5.43 -5.44 3.71
C VAL A 45 5.02 -6.37 2.59
N THR A 46 5.96 -7.18 2.10
CA THR A 46 5.64 -8.25 1.14
C THR A 46 5.75 -9.62 1.78
N LYS A 47 4.88 -10.54 1.38
CA LYS A 47 5.07 -11.98 1.60
C LYS A 47 5.96 -12.54 0.49
N PRO A 48 6.92 -13.43 0.80
CA PRO A 48 7.77 -14.06 -0.21
C PRO A 48 6.93 -14.87 -1.20
N PHE A 49 7.50 -15.11 -2.38
CA PHE A 49 6.92 -16.05 -3.34
C PHE A 49 6.91 -17.47 -2.76
N ARG A 50 5.94 -18.31 -3.15
CA ARG A 50 5.85 -19.71 -2.72
C ARG A 50 7.05 -20.54 -3.08
N PHE A 51 7.74 -20.21 -4.19
CA PHE A 51 8.95 -20.91 -4.62
C PHE A 51 10.21 -20.55 -3.80
N GLU A 52 10.17 -19.49 -2.96
CA GLU A 52 11.34 -19.05 -2.19
C GLU A 52 11.68 -19.92 -0.97
N ALA A 53 10.94 -20.90 -0.65
CA ALA A 53 11.05 -21.89 0.41
C ALA A 53 9.99 -21.71 1.52
N LYS A 54 9.50 -22.86 2.00
CA LYS A 54 8.47 -22.92 3.05
C LYS A 54 8.92 -22.26 4.35
N THR A 55 10.17 -22.43 4.73
CA THR A 55 10.75 -21.82 5.93
C THR A 55 10.72 -20.27 5.85
N ARG A 56 10.99 -19.72 4.66
CA ARG A 56 10.98 -18.27 4.45
C ARG A 56 9.55 -17.71 4.58
N MET A 57 8.57 -18.43 4.07
CA MET A 57 7.16 -18.09 4.24
C MET A 57 6.73 -18.14 5.72
N MET A 58 7.11 -19.17 6.46
CA MET A 58 6.81 -19.28 7.89
C MET A 58 7.42 -18.13 8.69
N ASN A 59 8.68 -17.77 8.40
CA ASN A 59 9.34 -16.62 9.02
C ASN A 59 8.63 -15.31 8.69
N ALA A 60 8.16 -15.15 7.44
CA ALA A 60 7.43 -13.97 7.01
C ALA A 60 6.10 -13.83 7.77
N ILE A 61 5.34 -14.91 7.90
CA ILE A 61 4.06 -14.91 8.65
C ILE A 61 4.31 -14.54 10.11
N GLY A 62 5.31 -15.11 10.76
CA GLY A 62 5.68 -14.77 12.13
C GLY A 62 6.10 -13.29 12.29
N GLY A 63 6.84 -12.75 11.31
CA GLY A 63 7.24 -11.35 11.29
C GLY A 63 6.07 -10.39 11.05
N ILE A 64 5.16 -10.74 10.15
CA ILE A 64 3.93 -9.99 9.87
C ILE A 64 3.04 -9.91 11.11
N SER A 65 2.88 -11.01 11.85
CA SER A 65 2.12 -11.01 13.09
C SER A 65 2.72 -10.06 14.13
N LYS A 66 4.04 -10.06 14.27
CA LYS A 66 4.74 -9.16 15.21
C LYS A 66 4.66 -7.69 14.81
N ILE A 67 4.79 -7.38 13.52
CA ILE A 67 4.72 -5.98 13.06
C ILE A 67 3.30 -5.43 13.16
N LYS A 68 2.28 -6.27 12.92
CA LYS A 68 0.87 -5.89 13.03
C LYS A 68 0.50 -5.31 14.40
N GLU A 69 1.10 -5.82 15.47
CA GLU A 69 0.86 -5.34 16.84
C GLU A 69 1.52 -3.98 17.12
N ASN A 70 2.48 -3.58 16.29
CA ASN A 70 3.32 -2.42 16.50
C ASN A 70 3.16 -1.31 15.43
N VAL A 71 2.16 -1.41 14.58
CA VAL A 71 1.81 -0.40 13.58
C VAL A 71 0.35 0.01 13.71
N ASP A 72 0.01 1.19 13.23
CA ASP A 72 -1.37 1.67 13.16
C ASP A 72 -2.10 1.06 11.97
N THR A 73 -1.42 0.99 10.84
CA THR A 73 -1.92 0.36 9.61
C THR A 73 -0.85 -0.51 8.98
N LEU A 74 -1.23 -1.70 8.54
CA LEU A 74 -0.35 -2.65 7.88
C LEU A 74 -0.89 -3.01 6.50
N ILE A 75 -0.12 -2.72 5.46
CA ILE A 75 -0.38 -3.14 4.09
C ILE A 75 0.49 -4.36 3.80
N VAL A 76 -0.14 -5.48 3.46
CA VAL A 76 0.55 -6.73 3.13
C VAL A 76 0.36 -7.03 1.65
N ILE A 77 1.45 -7.12 0.90
CA ILE A 77 1.45 -7.42 -0.53
C ILE A 77 1.94 -8.84 -0.73
N PRO A 78 1.08 -9.77 -1.19
CA PRO A 78 1.51 -11.12 -1.50
C PRO A 78 2.23 -11.16 -2.85
N ASN A 79 3.53 -11.50 -2.86
CA ASN A 79 4.30 -11.55 -4.10
C ASN A 79 3.71 -12.52 -5.14
N ASP A 80 3.07 -13.60 -4.69
CA ASP A 80 2.40 -14.53 -5.60
C ASP A 80 1.34 -13.85 -6.49
N LYS A 81 0.68 -12.81 -5.97
CA LYS A 81 -0.31 -12.02 -6.73
C LYS A 81 0.33 -11.16 -7.82
N LEU A 82 1.59 -10.83 -7.66
CA LEU A 82 2.34 -10.13 -8.71
C LEU A 82 2.55 -11.01 -9.95
N LEU A 83 2.57 -12.32 -9.78
CA LEU A 83 2.67 -13.26 -10.90
C LEU A 83 1.41 -13.28 -11.78
N GLU A 84 0.29 -12.80 -11.27
CA GLU A 84 -0.97 -12.70 -12.03
C GLU A 84 -0.97 -11.47 -12.97
N ILE A 85 -0.14 -10.46 -12.69
CA ILE A 85 -0.04 -9.22 -13.46
C ILE A 85 1.20 -9.13 -14.35
N VAL A 86 2.12 -10.08 -14.27
CA VAL A 86 3.32 -10.13 -15.12
C VAL A 86 3.17 -11.16 -16.25
N ASP A 87 3.89 -10.94 -17.34
CA ASP A 87 3.90 -11.88 -18.47
C ASP A 87 4.50 -13.24 -18.05
N ARG A 88 3.99 -14.33 -18.61
CA ARG A 88 4.53 -15.69 -18.39
C ARG A 88 6.00 -15.86 -18.78
N ARG A 89 6.54 -14.94 -19.58
CA ARG A 89 7.95 -14.92 -19.98
C ARG A 89 8.84 -14.15 -19.00
N THR A 90 8.26 -13.55 -17.96
CA THR A 90 8.99 -12.76 -16.97
C THR A 90 9.98 -13.64 -16.23
N THR A 91 11.23 -13.22 -16.17
CA THR A 91 12.29 -13.91 -15.44
C THR A 91 12.17 -13.69 -13.93
N MET A 92 12.81 -14.54 -13.13
CA MET A 92 12.81 -14.38 -11.67
C MET A 92 13.35 -13.01 -11.19
N PRO A 93 14.48 -12.49 -11.72
CA PRO A 93 14.95 -11.15 -11.36
C PRO A 93 13.94 -10.04 -11.68
N GLU A 94 13.24 -10.14 -12.80
CA GLU A 94 12.21 -9.19 -13.19
C GLU A 94 10.99 -9.26 -12.28
N ALA A 95 10.56 -10.45 -11.86
CA ALA A 95 9.47 -10.62 -10.90
C ALA A 95 9.82 -10.00 -9.53
N LEU A 96 11.04 -10.19 -9.04
CA LEU A 96 11.53 -9.57 -7.81
C LEU A 96 11.60 -8.04 -7.93
N LYS A 97 12.05 -7.53 -9.08
CA LYS A 97 12.07 -6.10 -9.37
C LYS A 97 10.64 -5.52 -9.37
N LYS A 98 9.68 -6.25 -9.94
CA LYS A 98 8.27 -5.83 -9.93
C LYS A 98 7.71 -5.76 -8.50
N ALA A 99 8.09 -6.69 -7.62
CA ALA A 99 7.72 -6.64 -6.21
C ALA A 99 8.27 -5.37 -5.52
N ASP A 100 9.52 -5.01 -5.82
CA ASP A 100 10.13 -3.78 -5.30
C ASP A 100 9.45 -2.52 -5.85
N GLU A 101 9.08 -2.49 -7.13
CA GLU A 101 8.33 -1.40 -7.76
C GLU A 101 6.97 -1.20 -7.09
N VAL A 102 6.22 -2.27 -6.85
CA VAL A 102 4.91 -2.18 -6.18
C VAL A 102 5.04 -1.70 -4.73
N LEU A 103 6.06 -2.18 -4.00
CA LEU A 103 6.37 -1.66 -2.67
C LEU A 103 6.68 -0.15 -2.71
N GLN A 104 7.46 0.28 -3.70
CA GLN A 104 7.79 1.68 -3.89
C GLN A 104 6.54 2.50 -4.20
N GLN A 105 5.70 2.07 -5.12
CA GLN A 105 4.45 2.73 -5.48
C GLN A 105 3.50 2.84 -4.28
N ALA A 106 3.40 1.80 -3.46
CA ALA A 106 2.58 1.80 -2.26
C ALA A 106 3.03 2.86 -1.26
N VAL A 107 4.34 2.95 -0.99
CA VAL A 107 4.89 3.97 -0.09
C VAL A 107 4.79 5.36 -0.71
N GLN A 108 5.10 5.49 -2.00
CA GLN A 108 5.03 6.75 -2.74
C GLN A 108 3.61 7.31 -2.71
N GLY A 109 2.60 6.49 -3.00
CA GLY A 109 1.20 6.92 -2.98
C GLY A 109 0.77 7.52 -1.64
N ILE A 110 1.19 6.94 -0.52
CA ILE A 110 0.90 7.47 0.81
C ILE A 110 1.70 8.76 1.07
N THR A 111 2.98 8.78 0.67
CA THR A 111 3.86 9.93 0.87
C THR A 111 3.40 11.13 0.04
N ASP A 112 2.95 10.89 -1.17
CA ASP A 112 2.48 11.93 -2.10
C ASP A 112 1.20 12.60 -1.59
N LEU A 113 0.30 11.86 -0.92
CA LEU A 113 -0.88 12.43 -0.27
C LEU A 113 -0.54 13.51 0.75
N ILE A 114 0.61 13.40 1.40
CA ILE A 114 1.03 14.31 2.47
C ILE A 114 1.91 15.45 1.94
N ASN A 115 2.76 15.16 0.95
CA ASN A 115 3.82 16.06 0.53
C ASN A 115 3.53 16.83 -0.76
N LEU A 116 2.66 16.32 -1.63
CA LEU A 116 2.39 16.97 -2.91
C LEU A 116 1.12 17.83 -2.84
N PRO A 117 1.20 19.10 -3.31
CA PRO A 117 0.00 19.89 -3.48
C PRO A 117 -0.87 19.28 -4.59
N ALA A 118 -2.10 18.96 -4.26
CA ALA A 118 -3.09 18.42 -5.19
C ALA A 118 -4.24 19.42 -5.42
N LEU A 119 -5.10 19.14 -6.39
CA LEU A 119 -6.32 19.93 -6.62
C LEU A 119 -7.29 19.80 -5.42
N ILE A 120 -7.31 18.63 -4.80
CA ILE A 120 -8.01 18.34 -3.54
C ILE A 120 -6.96 17.83 -2.57
N ASN A 121 -6.62 18.63 -1.59
CA ASN A 121 -5.63 18.26 -0.58
C ASN A 121 -6.33 17.57 0.60
N LEU A 122 -5.85 16.40 0.95
CA LEU A 122 -6.06 15.82 2.27
C LEU A 122 -5.02 16.45 3.21
N ASP A 123 -5.44 16.95 4.36
CA ASP A 123 -4.48 17.35 5.36
C ASP A 123 -3.95 16.11 6.10
N PHE A 124 -2.85 16.30 6.83
CA PHE A 124 -2.25 15.21 7.60
C PHE A 124 -3.19 14.64 8.66
N ALA A 125 -4.07 15.46 9.21
CA ALA A 125 -5.03 15.03 10.23
C ALA A 125 -6.08 14.08 9.65
N ASP A 126 -6.51 14.28 8.40
CA ASP A 126 -7.42 13.38 7.69
C ASP A 126 -6.76 12.02 7.44
N VAL A 127 -5.52 12.03 6.93
CA VAL A 127 -4.75 10.79 6.71
C VAL A 127 -4.53 10.05 8.03
N GLN A 128 -4.20 10.77 9.10
CA GLN A 128 -4.02 10.20 10.43
C GLN A 128 -5.32 9.56 10.93
N THR A 129 -6.45 10.22 10.79
CA THR A 129 -7.77 9.71 11.21
C THR A 129 -8.13 8.41 10.47
N VAL A 130 -7.82 8.34 9.18
CA VAL A 130 -8.11 7.16 8.35
C VAL A 130 -7.15 6.00 8.62
N MET A 131 -5.92 6.27 9.08
CA MET A 131 -4.88 5.24 9.23
C MET A 131 -4.57 4.83 10.68
N THR A 132 -4.94 5.62 11.68
CA THR A 132 -4.64 5.28 13.09
C THR A 132 -5.45 4.08 13.55
N ASP A 133 -4.77 3.05 14.06
CA ASP A 133 -5.35 1.82 14.64
C ASP A 133 -6.36 1.09 13.72
N LYS A 134 -6.16 1.14 12.40
CA LYS A 134 -7.05 0.47 11.43
C LYS A 134 -6.67 -0.98 11.13
N GLY A 135 -5.48 -1.41 11.50
CA GLY A 135 -5.03 -2.78 11.34
C GLY A 135 -4.58 -3.10 9.92
N ILE A 136 -5.22 -4.05 9.25
CA ILE A 136 -4.81 -4.46 7.90
C ILE A 136 -5.50 -3.58 6.86
N ALA A 137 -4.71 -3.02 5.95
CA ALA A 137 -5.19 -2.32 4.76
C ALA A 137 -4.73 -3.03 3.48
N HIS A 138 -5.43 -2.75 2.40
CA HIS A 138 -5.13 -3.28 1.07
C HIS A 138 -4.81 -2.14 0.13
N ILE A 139 -4.05 -2.42 -0.91
CA ILE A 139 -3.70 -1.45 -1.95
C ILE A 139 -4.08 -2.00 -3.32
N GLY A 140 -4.68 -1.17 -4.15
CA GLY A 140 -4.91 -1.44 -5.55
C GLY A 140 -4.26 -0.33 -6.38
N ILE A 141 -3.65 -0.69 -7.49
CA ILE A 141 -2.97 0.23 -8.40
C ILE A 141 -3.56 0.02 -9.79
N GLY A 142 -3.86 1.11 -10.48
CA GLY A 142 -4.31 1.09 -11.86
C GLY A 142 -3.67 2.23 -12.65
N GLU A 143 -3.31 1.96 -13.89
CA GLU A 143 -2.71 2.92 -14.81
C GLU A 143 -3.45 2.82 -16.14
N ALA A 144 -3.88 3.94 -16.71
CA ALA A 144 -4.53 3.99 -18.01
C ALA A 144 -4.13 5.24 -18.80
N LYS A 145 -4.34 5.17 -20.11
CA LYS A 145 -4.08 6.25 -21.07
C LYS A 145 -5.24 6.34 -22.04
N GLY A 146 -5.56 7.53 -22.50
CA GLY A 146 -6.66 7.77 -23.44
C GLY A 146 -7.73 8.68 -22.87
N ASP A 147 -8.90 8.67 -23.47
CA ASP A 147 -10.00 9.59 -23.11
C ASP A 147 -10.70 9.16 -21.81
N ASP A 148 -10.92 7.85 -21.59
CA ASP A 148 -11.57 7.29 -20.39
C ASP A 148 -10.55 6.82 -19.33
N LYS A 149 -9.33 7.38 -19.35
CA LYS A 149 -8.19 6.94 -18.53
C LYS A 149 -8.47 6.88 -17.03
N ALA A 150 -9.25 7.82 -16.49
CA ALA A 150 -9.55 7.85 -15.05
C ALA A 150 -10.43 6.66 -14.63
N LEU A 151 -11.49 6.40 -15.39
CA LEU A 151 -12.39 5.28 -15.12
C LEU A 151 -11.70 3.93 -15.32
N GLU A 152 -10.94 3.78 -16.41
CA GLU A 152 -10.15 2.56 -16.64
C GLU A 152 -9.12 2.30 -15.54
N ALA A 153 -8.39 3.34 -15.12
CA ALA A 153 -7.39 3.21 -14.04
C ALA A 153 -8.05 2.79 -12.72
N VAL A 154 -9.19 3.38 -12.38
CA VAL A 154 -9.95 3.01 -11.18
C VAL A 154 -10.46 1.58 -11.27
N GLN A 155 -11.01 1.16 -12.40
CA GLN A 155 -11.45 -0.23 -12.58
C GLN A 155 -10.30 -1.22 -12.43
N GLN A 156 -9.13 -0.92 -12.97
CA GLN A 156 -7.92 -1.72 -12.76
C GLN A 156 -7.49 -1.75 -11.29
N ALA A 157 -7.52 -0.60 -10.59
CA ALA A 157 -7.16 -0.53 -9.19
C ALA A 157 -8.07 -1.36 -8.30
N VAL A 158 -9.39 -1.26 -8.50
CA VAL A 158 -10.41 -2.01 -7.70
C VAL A 158 -10.44 -3.50 -8.01
N SER A 159 -10.07 -3.89 -9.22
CA SER A 159 -9.94 -5.28 -9.65
C SER A 159 -8.51 -5.82 -9.53
N SER A 160 -7.60 -5.03 -8.98
CA SER A 160 -6.19 -5.39 -8.86
C SER A 160 -6.02 -6.72 -8.12
N PRO A 161 -5.26 -7.68 -8.66
CA PRO A 161 -4.92 -8.93 -7.95
C PRO A 161 -4.17 -8.71 -6.63
N LEU A 162 -3.60 -7.52 -6.42
CA LEU A 162 -2.92 -7.14 -5.18
C LEU A 162 -3.89 -7.01 -4.00
N LEU A 163 -5.18 -6.79 -4.27
CA LEU A 163 -6.22 -6.86 -3.27
C LEU A 163 -6.44 -8.34 -2.93
N GLU A 164 -6.16 -8.74 -1.70
CA GLU A 164 -6.49 -10.10 -1.22
C GLU A 164 -8.00 -10.29 -1.05
N THR A 165 -8.75 -9.19 -0.94
CA THR A 165 -10.20 -9.16 -0.74
C THR A 165 -10.84 -8.15 -1.71
N THR A 166 -12.16 -8.19 -1.82
CA THR A 166 -12.90 -7.15 -2.55
C THR A 166 -12.98 -5.88 -1.69
N ILE A 167 -13.12 -4.71 -2.33
CA ILE A 167 -13.32 -3.44 -1.61
C ILE A 167 -14.69 -3.35 -0.93
N LYS A 168 -15.59 -4.30 -1.20
CA LYS A 168 -16.91 -4.37 -0.56
C LYS A 168 -16.77 -4.54 0.94
N GLY A 169 -17.41 -3.64 1.68
CA GLY A 169 -17.34 -3.63 3.15
C GLY A 169 -16.10 -2.95 3.72
N ALA A 170 -15.27 -2.31 2.90
CA ALA A 170 -14.23 -1.44 3.39
C ALA A 170 -14.87 -0.28 4.19
N THR A 171 -14.30 0.05 5.35
CA THR A 171 -14.81 1.14 6.20
C THR A 171 -14.22 2.49 5.85
N HIS A 172 -13.03 2.49 5.26
CA HIS A 172 -12.31 3.68 4.83
C HIS A 172 -11.57 3.38 3.53
N VAL A 173 -11.60 4.32 2.61
CA VAL A 173 -10.88 4.25 1.34
C VAL A 173 -10.15 5.57 1.11
N ILE A 174 -8.89 5.49 0.75
CA ILE A 174 -8.10 6.64 0.29
C ILE A 174 -7.85 6.44 -1.20
N ILE A 175 -8.18 7.44 -2.00
CA ILE A 175 -7.99 7.43 -3.44
C ILE A 175 -6.96 8.50 -3.77
N ASN A 176 -5.86 8.09 -4.39
CA ASN A 176 -4.88 8.99 -4.95
C ASN A 176 -4.95 8.93 -6.47
N ILE A 177 -5.30 10.03 -7.10
CA ILE A 177 -5.39 10.15 -8.54
C ILE A 177 -4.36 11.17 -9.01
N SER A 178 -3.45 10.76 -9.86
CA SER A 178 -2.37 11.61 -10.38
C SER A 178 -2.32 11.53 -11.90
N GLY A 179 -1.99 12.63 -12.53
CA GLY A 179 -1.86 12.73 -13.98
C GLY A 179 -2.60 13.94 -14.55
N ASP A 180 -2.66 14.02 -15.87
CA ASP A 180 -3.40 15.06 -16.59
C ASP A 180 -4.88 14.64 -16.70
N ILE A 181 -5.65 14.95 -15.67
CA ILE A 181 -7.08 14.62 -15.53
C ILE A 181 -7.91 15.88 -15.27
N SER A 182 -9.16 15.84 -15.71
CA SER A 182 -10.14 16.87 -15.37
C SER A 182 -10.77 16.64 -14.00
N LEU A 183 -11.40 17.65 -13.45
CA LEU A 183 -12.17 17.51 -12.21
C LEU A 183 -13.37 16.54 -12.38
N MET A 184 -13.95 16.48 -13.57
CA MET A 184 -15.03 15.56 -13.88
C MET A 184 -14.54 14.10 -13.84
N ASP A 185 -13.38 13.83 -14.47
CA ASP A 185 -12.77 12.49 -14.45
C ASP A 185 -12.46 12.03 -13.02
N ALA A 186 -11.96 12.93 -12.18
CA ALA A 186 -11.69 12.64 -10.78
C ALA A 186 -12.98 12.34 -10.00
N ASN A 187 -14.05 13.09 -10.26
CA ASN A 187 -15.37 12.86 -9.66
C ASN A 187 -15.97 11.52 -10.08
N ASP A 188 -15.88 11.17 -11.36
CA ASP A 188 -16.42 9.91 -11.88
C ASP A 188 -15.65 8.71 -11.30
N ALA A 189 -14.34 8.82 -11.19
CA ALA A 189 -13.50 7.82 -10.54
C ALA A 189 -13.88 7.63 -9.06
N ALA A 190 -14.06 8.72 -8.31
CA ALA A 190 -14.46 8.66 -6.91
C ALA A 190 -15.86 8.07 -6.73
N SER A 191 -16.82 8.47 -7.58
CA SER A 191 -18.18 7.93 -7.57
C SER A 191 -18.22 6.43 -7.83
N TYR A 192 -17.42 5.94 -8.77
CA TYR A 192 -17.29 4.51 -9.05
C TYR A 192 -16.81 3.70 -7.84
N VAL A 193 -15.81 4.21 -7.12
CA VAL A 193 -15.32 3.56 -5.88
C VAL A 193 -16.39 3.58 -4.79
N GLN A 194 -17.10 4.69 -4.65
CA GLN A 194 -18.18 4.86 -3.67
C GLN A 194 -19.32 3.85 -3.90
N GLU A 195 -19.74 3.66 -5.14
CA GLU A 195 -20.78 2.69 -5.49
C GLU A 195 -20.38 1.25 -5.15
N LEU A 196 -19.11 0.89 -5.39
CA LEU A 196 -18.59 -0.45 -5.12
C LEU A 196 -18.36 -0.72 -3.64
N SER A 197 -17.93 0.27 -2.89
CA SER A 197 -17.57 0.11 -1.47
C SER A 197 -18.76 0.20 -0.53
N LEU A 198 -19.89 0.77 -0.97
CA LEU A 198 -21.05 1.12 -0.14
C LEU A 198 -20.69 2.08 1.02
N ILE A 199 -19.63 2.85 0.85
CA ILE A 199 -19.17 3.85 1.82
C ILE A 199 -19.63 5.23 1.39
N HIS A 200 -20.07 6.03 2.33
CA HIS A 200 -20.18 7.48 2.14
C HIS A 200 -18.78 8.07 2.32
N ILE A 201 -18.20 8.55 1.25
CA ILE A 201 -16.92 9.25 1.25
C ILE A 201 -17.10 10.66 1.82
#